data_b3a9df26c28115002067e9813dcd0f3a
#
_entry.id   b3a9df26c28115002067e9813dcd0f3a
#
_cell.length_a   1.000
_cell.length_b   1.000
_cell.length_c   1.000
_cell.angle_alpha   90.00
_cell.angle_beta   90.00
_cell.angle_gamma   90.00
#
_symmetry.space_group_name_H-M   'P 1'
#
loop_
_entity.id
_entity.type
_entity.pdbx_description
1 polymer ?
#
loop_
_entity_poly.entity_id
_entity_poly.type
_entity_poly.pdbx_seq_one_letter_code
_entity_poly.pdbx_strand_id
1 'polypeptide(L)'
;MSDLEQNIKRINSKLQQLLKNYQLLQKENNRQSELIKQLKETKEKDSQQITALQEKISILKAATGKMNEADKKEFEKTINHYIREIDKCIGLLSE
;
A
#
# COMPACT_ATOMS: atom_id res chain seq x y z
N MET A 1 -22.04 0.14 -55.19
CA MET A 1 -21.49 -0.74 -54.15
C MET A 1 -22.62 -1.41 -53.38
N SER A 2 -22.44 -2.65 -53.14
CA SER A 2 -23.49 -3.39 -52.42
C SER A 2 -23.49 -3.04 -50.92
N ASP A 3 -24.66 -3.13 -50.32
CA ASP A 3 -24.84 -2.96 -48.89
C ASP A 3 -24.00 -3.98 -48.11
N LEU A 4 -23.77 -5.15 -48.71
CA LEU A 4 -22.96 -6.21 -48.12
C LEU A 4 -21.50 -5.75 -47.90
N GLU A 5 -20.91 -5.10 -48.87
CA GLU A 5 -19.54 -4.59 -48.76
C GLU A 5 -19.42 -3.52 -47.67
N GLN A 6 -20.41 -2.63 -47.58
CA GLN A 6 -20.47 -1.61 -46.55
C GLN A 6 -20.61 -2.22 -45.16
N ASN A 7 -21.42 -3.26 -45.04
CA ASN A 7 -21.60 -3.98 -43.78
C ASN A 7 -20.34 -4.71 -43.33
N ILE A 8 -19.63 -5.32 -44.28
CA ILE A 8 -18.34 -5.98 -44.02
C ILE A 8 -17.31 -4.97 -43.51
N LYS A 9 -17.23 -3.82 -44.16
CA LYS A 9 -16.31 -2.74 -43.73
C LYS A 9 -16.63 -2.25 -42.31
N ARG A 10 -17.92 -2.09 -42.00
CA ARG A 10 -18.39 -1.65 -40.70
C ARG A 10 -18.02 -2.68 -39.63
N ILE A 11 -18.25 -3.95 -39.87
CA ILE A 11 -17.94 -5.05 -38.97
C ILE A 11 -16.44 -5.10 -38.74
N ASN A 12 -15.66 -5.02 -39.81
CA ASN A 12 -14.19 -5.04 -39.71
C ASN A 12 -13.66 -3.87 -38.89
N SER A 13 -14.18 -2.66 -39.09
CA SER A 13 -13.80 -1.49 -38.30
C SER A 13 -14.12 -1.66 -36.82
N LYS A 14 -15.31 -2.21 -36.52
CA LYS A 14 -15.71 -2.47 -35.13
C LYS A 14 -14.85 -3.54 -34.46
N LEU A 15 -14.48 -4.57 -35.21
CA LEU A 15 -13.59 -5.62 -34.71
C LEU A 15 -12.21 -5.08 -34.40
N GLN A 16 -11.67 -4.23 -35.26
CA GLN A 16 -10.37 -3.58 -35.02
C GLN A 16 -10.41 -2.66 -33.80
N GLN A 17 -11.48 -1.91 -33.64
CA GLN A 17 -11.69 -1.06 -32.49
C GLN A 17 -11.80 -1.88 -31.19
N LEU A 18 -12.53 -2.98 -31.22
CA LEU A 18 -12.69 -3.89 -30.11
C LEU A 18 -11.35 -4.51 -29.71
N LEU A 19 -10.56 -4.94 -30.70
CA LEU A 19 -9.24 -5.49 -30.49
C LEU A 19 -8.31 -4.46 -29.82
N LYS A 20 -8.34 -3.22 -30.31
CA LYS A 20 -7.57 -2.13 -29.75
C LYS A 20 -7.94 -1.86 -28.30
N ASN A 21 -9.25 -1.81 -28.02
CA ASN A 21 -9.76 -1.62 -26.65
C ASN A 21 -9.34 -2.78 -25.75
N TYR A 22 -9.39 -4.00 -26.23
CA TYR A 22 -8.94 -5.19 -25.50
C TYR A 22 -7.46 -5.08 -25.13
N GLN A 23 -6.63 -4.68 -26.07
CA GLN A 23 -5.20 -4.51 -25.83
C GLN A 23 -4.91 -3.43 -24.79
N LEU A 24 -5.64 -2.30 -24.85
CA LEU A 24 -5.53 -1.22 -23.87
C LEU A 24 -5.95 -1.68 -22.46
N LEU A 25 -7.06 -2.42 -22.39
CA LEU A 25 -7.54 -2.96 -21.11
C LEU A 25 -6.57 -3.98 -20.52
N GLN A 26 -5.99 -4.83 -21.36
CA GLN A 26 -5.01 -5.81 -20.93
C GLN A 26 -3.76 -5.14 -20.37
N LYS A 27 -3.30 -4.10 -21.05
CA LYS A 27 -2.14 -3.30 -20.61
C LYS A 27 -2.43 -2.62 -19.27
N GLU A 28 -3.61 -2.02 -19.13
CA GLU A 28 -4.03 -1.37 -17.88
C GLU A 28 -4.19 -2.40 -16.76
N ASN A 29 -4.73 -3.57 -17.06
CA ASN A 29 -4.88 -4.64 -16.09
C ASN A 29 -3.51 -5.11 -15.58
N ASN A 30 -2.54 -5.29 -16.47
CA ASN A 30 -1.18 -5.66 -16.10
C ASN A 30 -0.52 -4.58 -15.23
N ARG A 31 -0.72 -3.31 -15.57
CA ARG A 31 -0.21 -2.18 -14.78
C ARG A 31 -0.80 -2.17 -13.37
N GLN A 32 -2.11 -2.35 -13.28
CA GLN A 32 -2.80 -2.39 -11.98
C GLN A 32 -2.38 -3.60 -11.15
N SER A 33 -2.20 -4.76 -11.76
CA SER A 33 -1.73 -5.96 -11.07
C SER A 33 -0.34 -5.76 -10.47
N GLU A 34 0.55 -5.13 -11.22
CA GLU A 34 1.90 -4.82 -10.73
C GLU A 34 1.85 -3.81 -9.58
N LEU A 35 1.01 -2.79 -9.69
CA LEU A 35 0.83 -1.79 -8.64
C LEU A 35 0.28 -2.42 -7.36
N ILE A 36 -0.70 -3.30 -7.47
CA ILE A 36 -1.26 -4.04 -6.33
C ILE A 36 -0.19 -4.88 -5.66
N LYS A 37 0.64 -5.55 -6.44
CA LYS A 37 1.76 -6.34 -5.91
C LYS A 37 2.72 -5.48 -5.12
N GLN A 38 3.11 -4.33 -5.66
CA GLN A 38 4.01 -3.39 -4.99
C GLN A 38 3.39 -2.85 -3.70
N LEU A 39 2.12 -2.51 -3.72
CA LEU A 39 1.40 -2.02 -2.54
C LEU A 39 1.33 -3.08 -1.44
N LYS A 40 1.10 -4.33 -1.81
CA LYS A 40 1.09 -5.44 -0.85
C LYS A 40 2.45 -5.66 -0.22
N GLU A 41 3.52 -5.61 -1.00
CA GLU A 41 4.89 -5.75 -0.52
C GLU A 41 5.26 -4.61 0.45
N THR A 42 4.90 -3.38 0.11
CA THR A 42 5.14 -2.21 0.96
C THR A 42 4.36 -2.33 2.26
N LYS A 43 3.10 -2.75 2.19
CA LYS A 43 2.24 -2.94 3.37
C LYS A 43 2.83 -3.98 4.32
N GLU A 44 3.31 -5.10 3.79
CA GLU A 44 3.94 -6.16 4.59
C GLU A 44 5.21 -5.66 5.27
N LYS A 45 6.05 -4.95 4.53
CA LYS A 45 7.29 -4.37 5.05
C LYS A 45 6.99 -3.38 6.18
N ASP A 46 6.02 -2.49 5.98
CA ASP A 46 5.62 -1.50 6.97
C ASP A 46 5.04 -2.18 8.22
N SER A 47 4.24 -3.23 8.04
CA SER A 47 3.69 -4.02 9.13
C SER A 47 4.80 -4.66 9.99
N GLN A 48 5.82 -5.20 9.34
CA GLN A 48 6.98 -5.79 10.04
C GLN A 48 7.75 -4.72 10.81
N GLN A 49 7.94 -3.54 10.24
CA GLN A 49 8.61 -2.42 10.91
C GLN A 49 7.83 -1.97 12.14
N ILE A 50 6.50 -1.86 12.03
CA ILE A 50 5.62 -1.49 13.15
C ILE A 50 5.76 -2.51 14.27
N THR A 51 5.70 -3.81 13.97
CA THR A 51 5.86 -4.87 14.95
C THR A 51 7.21 -4.78 15.66
N ALA A 52 8.28 -4.56 14.91
CA ALA A 52 9.63 -4.42 15.48
C ALA A 52 9.74 -3.21 16.42
N LEU A 53 9.12 -2.08 16.04
CA LEU A 53 9.08 -0.89 16.88
C LEU A 53 8.27 -1.11 18.14
N GLN A 54 7.14 -1.80 18.06
CA GLN A 54 6.31 -2.15 19.22
C GLN A 54 7.07 -3.03 20.20
N GLU A 55 7.84 -4.00 19.69
CA GLU A 55 8.69 -4.85 20.54
C GLU A 55 9.76 -4.04 21.25
N LYS A 56 10.42 -3.11 20.56
CA LYS A 56 11.41 -2.21 21.15
C LYS A 56 10.80 -1.37 22.26
N ILE A 57 9.61 -0.82 22.05
CA ILE A 57 8.88 -0.04 23.04
C ILE A 57 8.59 -0.90 24.27
N SER A 58 8.13 -2.13 24.09
CA SER A 58 7.86 -3.05 25.20
C SER A 58 9.10 -3.33 26.02
N ILE A 59 10.23 -3.56 25.37
CA ILE A 59 11.53 -3.79 26.04
C ILE A 59 11.93 -2.55 26.82
N LEU A 60 11.82 -1.37 26.21
CA LEU A 60 12.17 -0.11 26.85
C LEU A 60 11.28 0.19 28.06
N LYS A 61 9.98 -0.08 27.97
CA LYS A 61 9.04 0.07 29.10
C LYS A 61 9.39 -0.86 30.24
N ALA A 62 9.76 -2.10 29.94
CA ALA A 62 10.18 -3.05 30.97
C ALA A 62 11.46 -2.56 31.68
N ALA A 63 12.36 -1.89 30.96
CA ALA A 63 13.61 -1.37 31.51
C ALA A 63 13.39 -0.13 32.40
N THR A 64 12.29 0.62 32.23
CA THR A 64 12.04 1.85 33.03
C THR A 64 11.86 1.57 34.52
N GLY A 65 11.49 0.37 34.92
CA GLY A 65 11.37 0.01 36.33
C GLY A 65 12.68 0.10 37.12
N LYS A 66 13.82 0.17 36.41
CA LYS A 66 15.16 0.24 37.01
C LYS A 66 15.73 1.66 37.03
N MET A 67 14.99 2.64 36.53
CA MET A 67 15.48 4.03 36.41
C MET A 67 15.01 4.89 37.58
N ASN A 68 15.72 6.00 37.84
CA ASN A 68 15.24 6.99 38.82
C ASN A 68 14.08 7.79 38.23
N GLU A 69 13.40 8.59 39.08
CA GLU A 69 12.18 9.31 38.69
C GLU A 69 12.40 10.32 37.56
N ALA A 70 13.53 11.04 37.55
CA ALA A 70 13.83 12.02 36.52
C ALA A 70 14.06 11.34 35.16
N ASP A 71 14.88 10.30 35.13
CA ASP A 71 15.17 9.52 33.94
C ASP A 71 13.91 8.80 33.42
N LYS A 72 13.09 8.33 34.35
CA LYS A 72 11.83 7.67 34.04
C LYS A 72 10.87 8.58 33.32
N LYS A 73 10.74 9.83 33.76
CA LYS A 73 9.86 10.82 33.12
C LYS A 73 10.33 11.15 31.72
N GLU A 74 11.63 11.38 31.55
CA GLU A 74 12.21 11.69 30.23
C GLU A 74 12.04 10.50 29.28
N PHE A 75 12.28 9.30 29.78
CA PHE A 75 12.14 8.06 29.02
C PHE A 75 10.70 7.81 28.60
N GLU A 76 9.72 8.00 29.49
CA GLU A 76 8.30 7.89 29.19
C GLU A 76 7.86 8.89 28.12
N LYS A 77 8.40 10.11 28.18
CA LYS A 77 8.15 11.15 27.20
C LYS A 77 8.62 10.71 25.81
N THR A 78 9.80 10.13 25.74
CA THR A 78 10.38 9.62 24.49
C THR A 78 9.55 8.44 23.95
N ILE A 79 9.15 7.50 24.81
CA ILE A 79 8.32 6.36 24.44
C ILE A 79 6.97 6.83 23.91
N ASN A 80 6.34 7.79 24.58
CA ASN A 80 5.04 8.34 24.15
C ASN A 80 5.15 9.01 22.80
N HIS A 81 6.27 9.67 22.50
CA HIS A 81 6.53 10.23 21.19
C HIS A 81 6.55 9.13 20.12
N TYR A 82 7.27 8.03 20.36
CA TYR A 82 7.34 6.90 19.44
C TYR A 82 5.98 6.24 19.24
N ILE A 83 5.21 6.09 20.30
CA ILE A 83 3.85 5.53 20.22
C ILE A 83 2.97 6.38 19.32
N ARG A 84 3.04 7.70 19.44
CA ARG A 84 2.27 8.61 18.58
C ARG A 84 2.69 8.49 17.12
N GLU A 85 3.98 8.35 16.85
CA GLU A 85 4.47 8.16 15.50
C GLU A 85 4.00 6.84 14.90
N ILE A 86 3.98 5.77 15.70
CA ILE A 86 3.46 4.47 15.28
C ILE A 86 1.96 4.56 14.99
N ASP A 87 1.19 5.21 15.85
CA ASP A 87 -0.24 5.38 15.66
C ASP A 87 -0.56 6.16 14.38
N LYS A 88 0.25 7.17 14.09
CA LYS A 88 0.17 7.92 12.84
C LYS A 88 0.40 7.03 11.62
N CYS A 89 1.43 6.20 11.67
CA CYS A 89 1.73 5.25 10.59
C CYS A 89 0.60 4.26 10.38
N ILE A 90 0.04 3.73 11.46
CA ILE A 90 -1.10 2.81 11.42
C ILE A 90 -2.31 3.51 10.79
N GLY A 91 -2.58 4.74 11.18
CA GLY A 91 -3.67 5.54 10.62
C GLY A 91 -3.52 5.73 9.10
N LEU A 92 -2.31 6.02 8.63
CA LEU A 92 -2.02 6.16 7.21
C LEU A 92 -2.19 4.85 6.44
N LEU A 93 -1.82 3.73 7.05
CA LEU A 93 -1.96 2.40 6.43
C LEU A 93 -3.41 1.93 6.38
N SER A 94 -4.26 2.46 7.26
CA SER A 94 -5.69 2.10 7.33
C SER A 94 -6.54 2.85 6.30
N GLU A 95 -6.03 3.95 5.76
CA GLU A 95 -6.67 4.69 4.67
C GLU A 95 -6.46 3.96 3.34
#